data_c309f7af5e86ddef5f4429bea9fc70e3
#
_entry.id   c309f7af5e86ddef5f4429bea9fc70e3
#
_cell.length_a   1.000
_cell.length_b   1.000
_cell.length_c   1.000
_cell.angle_alpha   90.00
_cell.angle_beta   90.00
_cell.angle_gamma   90.00
#
_symmetry.space_group_name_H-M   'P 1'
#
loop_
_entity.id
_entity.type
_entity.pdbx_description
1 polymer ?
#
loop_
_entity_poly.entity_id
_entity_poly.type
_entity_poly.pdbx_seq_one_letter_code
_entity_poly.pdbx_strand_id
1 'polypeptide(L)'
;MNPRYFAAADLGASSGRVILGTLEDGRFTLTETARFDNGPVEAADGIHTDAAGLFAHVRKGVEAAIAASGGALESVGVDTWGVDYGRLDAAGQLLEPPFHYRDDRTTGVPDLVFAGLPAEQLYATAGLQVMPFNTIFQLVAGRDDPRWTEVSRILLTPDLMSWWLSGREIAEVTIASTTGLLDVAARTWSDATCAHLAERYGLPVPRVLPELVEPGTILGDSTEGLFSRPIQVVAVGGHDTASAVVSIPATNTDFAFVSSGTWSLVGLELEQPVLTEASRAADFTNELGIDGTVRYLKNVMGLWVLSESIRAWQAAGRAVELVTLLAGAATRPGLACVLDMMDERLLPPGDMPSRLLAMAAETGQDLADDPVAICRCILDSLALAYRRTIRTACALAGRDVSVVHIVGGGCQNTLLCQLTAEATGLPVVAGPAEGTALGNLLVQARACGALTGDRTALRRTAIVSSDLTTYHPGVLPLGPSDWAAAERRAYPGKA
;
A
#
# COMPACT_ATOMS: atom_id res chain seq x y z
N MET A 1 29.50 -9.97 -14.30
CA MET A 1 28.91 -11.30 -13.95
C MET A 1 27.83 -11.62 -14.95
N ASN A 2 27.46 -12.90 -15.15
CA ASN A 2 26.30 -13.19 -16.02
C ASN A 2 25.05 -12.56 -15.41
N PRO A 3 24.12 -12.00 -16.23
CA PRO A 3 22.88 -11.44 -15.73
C PRO A 3 22.03 -12.51 -15.02
N ARG A 4 21.33 -12.10 -13.94
CA ARG A 4 20.41 -12.93 -13.18
C ARG A 4 18.99 -12.36 -13.31
N TYR A 5 17.97 -13.21 -13.31
CA TYR A 5 16.63 -12.87 -13.73
C TYR A 5 15.61 -13.26 -12.66
N PHE A 6 14.74 -12.31 -12.31
CA PHE A 6 13.70 -12.45 -11.28
C PHE A 6 12.39 -11.87 -11.82
N ALA A 7 11.25 -12.40 -11.42
CA ALA A 7 9.95 -11.86 -11.79
C ALA A 7 9.21 -11.32 -10.56
N ALA A 8 8.77 -10.07 -10.60
CA ALA A 8 7.86 -9.50 -9.61
C ALA A 8 6.44 -9.43 -10.17
N ALA A 9 5.49 -10.08 -9.50
CA ALA A 9 4.06 -9.90 -9.73
C ALA A 9 3.53 -8.89 -8.74
N ASP A 10 3.30 -7.66 -9.21
CA ASP A 10 2.84 -6.51 -8.43
C ASP A 10 1.35 -6.28 -8.76
N LEU A 11 0.49 -6.62 -7.81
CA LEU A 11 -0.96 -6.55 -7.92
C LEU A 11 -1.50 -5.38 -7.11
N GLY A 12 -1.61 -4.22 -7.75
CA GLY A 12 -2.23 -3.05 -7.13
C GLY A 12 -3.76 -3.11 -7.15
N ALA A 13 -4.41 -2.23 -6.39
CA ALA A 13 -5.87 -2.18 -6.24
C ALA A 13 -6.65 -1.85 -7.53
N SER A 14 -6.00 -1.34 -8.58
CA SER A 14 -6.65 -0.95 -9.85
C SER A 14 -5.98 -1.52 -11.09
N SER A 15 -4.78 -2.07 -10.98
CA SER A 15 -4.05 -2.71 -12.08
C SER A 15 -3.01 -3.66 -11.53
N GLY A 16 -2.72 -4.73 -12.26
CA GLY A 16 -1.63 -5.65 -11.97
C GLY A 16 -0.59 -5.64 -13.09
N ARG A 17 0.62 -6.03 -12.76
CA ARG A 17 1.72 -6.16 -13.71
C ARG A 17 2.69 -7.27 -13.30
N VAL A 18 3.37 -7.82 -14.26
CA VAL A 18 4.53 -8.67 -14.03
C VAL A 18 5.75 -8.00 -14.63
N ILE A 19 6.78 -7.84 -13.82
CA ILE A 19 8.03 -7.16 -14.17
C ILE A 19 9.16 -8.18 -14.12
N LEU A 20 9.87 -8.33 -15.24
CA LEU A 20 11.15 -9.02 -15.28
C LEU A 20 12.25 -8.07 -14.82
N GLY A 21 12.91 -8.43 -13.73
CA GLY A 21 14.13 -7.77 -13.25
C GLY A 21 15.37 -8.49 -13.76
N THR A 22 16.22 -7.79 -14.52
CA THR A 22 17.54 -8.27 -14.91
C THR A 22 18.58 -7.61 -14.02
N LEU A 23 19.25 -8.40 -13.17
CA LEU A 23 20.33 -7.94 -12.29
C LEU A 23 21.67 -8.20 -12.96
N GLU A 24 22.38 -7.15 -13.33
CA GLU A 24 23.71 -7.20 -13.92
C GLU A 24 24.61 -6.12 -13.27
N ASP A 25 25.79 -6.51 -12.85
CA ASP A 25 26.79 -5.65 -12.19
C ASP A 25 26.23 -4.81 -11.03
N GLY A 26 25.32 -5.40 -10.25
CA GLY A 26 24.70 -4.78 -9.08
C GLY A 26 23.58 -3.78 -9.39
N ARG A 27 23.10 -3.75 -10.62
CA ARG A 27 22.02 -2.88 -11.09
C ARG A 27 20.88 -3.69 -11.68
N PHE A 28 19.64 -3.36 -11.32
CA PHE A 28 18.45 -3.87 -11.96
C PHE A 28 18.05 -3.04 -13.19
N THR A 29 17.69 -3.75 -14.26
CA THR A 29 16.90 -3.23 -15.37
C THR A 29 15.52 -3.87 -15.30
N LEU A 30 14.45 -3.08 -15.38
CA LEU A 30 13.08 -3.51 -15.26
C LEU A 30 12.42 -3.57 -16.64
N THR A 31 11.77 -4.70 -16.95
CA THR A 31 11.04 -4.89 -18.21
C THR A 31 9.65 -5.43 -17.89
N GLU A 32 8.60 -4.70 -18.26
CA GLU A 32 7.23 -5.17 -18.11
C GLU A 32 6.95 -6.32 -19.08
N THR A 33 6.53 -7.47 -18.53
CA THR A 33 6.17 -8.65 -19.33
C THR A 33 4.66 -8.87 -19.41
N ALA A 34 3.89 -8.28 -18.51
CA ALA A 34 2.45 -8.22 -18.57
C ALA A 34 1.93 -7.01 -17.80
N ARG A 35 0.83 -6.42 -18.31
CA ARG A 35 -0.02 -5.46 -17.60
C ARG A 35 -1.47 -5.84 -17.83
N PHE A 36 -2.29 -5.72 -16.79
CA PHE A 36 -3.70 -6.05 -16.83
C PHE A 36 -4.48 -5.19 -15.83
N ASP A 37 -5.75 -4.99 -16.13
CA ASP A 37 -6.65 -4.30 -15.22
C ASP A 37 -6.95 -5.19 -14.01
N ASN A 38 -7.09 -4.57 -12.86
CA ASN A 38 -7.59 -5.16 -11.63
C ASN A 38 -8.70 -4.27 -11.10
N GLY A 39 -9.79 -4.88 -10.67
CA GLY A 39 -10.91 -4.14 -10.11
C GLY A 39 -11.93 -5.07 -9.47
N PRO A 40 -12.81 -4.49 -8.67
CA PRO A 40 -13.87 -5.24 -8.03
C PRO A 40 -14.85 -5.81 -9.06
N VAL A 41 -15.37 -7.01 -8.77
CA VAL A 41 -16.42 -7.71 -9.53
C VAL A 41 -17.69 -7.73 -8.70
N GLU A 42 -18.76 -7.17 -9.23
CA GLU A 42 -20.07 -7.21 -8.58
C GLU A 42 -20.71 -8.61 -8.72
N ALA A 43 -21.21 -9.15 -7.61
CA ALA A 43 -21.96 -10.39 -7.55
C ALA A 43 -23.26 -10.20 -6.74
N ALA A 44 -24.10 -11.23 -6.70
CA ALA A 44 -25.40 -11.13 -6.00
C ALA A 44 -25.27 -10.95 -4.49
N ASP A 45 -24.16 -11.36 -3.90
CA ASP A 45 -23.87 -11.36 -2.46
C ASP A 45 -22.84 -10.30 -2.04
N GLY A 46 -22.40 -9.46 -2.97
CA GLY A 46 -21.46 -8.36 -2.69
C GLY A 46 -20.43 -8.14 -3.76
N ILE A 47 -19.37 -7.45 -3.38
CA ILE A 47 -18.25 -7.08 -4.26
C ILE A 47 -17.07 -8.04 -3.99
N HIS A 48 -16.57 -8.66 -5.04
CA HIS A 48 -15.52 -9.68 -4.96
C HIS A 48 -14.28 -9.32 -5.76
N THR A 49 -13.20 -10.05 -5.49
CA THR A 49 -11.97 -10.06 -6.27
C THR A 49 -11.93 -11.32 -7.16
N ASP A 50 -11.71 -11.15 -8.46
CA ASP A 50 -11.44 -12.29 -9.36
C ASP A 50 -10.01 -12.81 -9.17
N ALA A 51 -9.78 -13.46 -8.04
CA ALA A 51 -8.45 -14.01 -7.70
C ALA A 51 -7.97 -15.05 -8.73
N ALA A 52 -8.87 -15.85 -9.31
CA ALA A 52 -8.52 -16.83 -10.33
C ALA A 52 -8.08 -16.18 -11.64
N GLY A 53 -8.79 -15.14 -12.07
CA GLY A 53 -8.41 -14.33 -13.24
C GLY A 53 -7.08 -13.62 -13.04
N LEU A 54 -6.87 -13.03 -11.86
CA LEU A 54 -5.58 -12.42 -11.51
C LEU A 54 -4.44 -13.44 -11.55
N PHE A 55 -4.64 -14.63 -11.00
CA PHE A 55 -3.63 -15.69 -11.07
C PHE A 55 -3.33 -16.13 -12.50
N ALA A 56 -4.35 -16.21 -13.36
CA ALA A 56 -4.15 -16.52 -14.78
C ALA A 56 -3.28 -15.45 -15.47
N HIS A 57 -3.48 -14.17 -15.16
CA HIS A 57 -2.64 -13.08 -15.65
C HIS A 57 -1.22 -13.15 -15.11
N VAL A 58 -1.03 -13.43 -13.82
CA VAL A 58 0.30 -13.63 -13.20
C VAL A 58 1.03 -14.77 -13.92
N ARG A 59 0.39 -15.93 -14.10
CA ARG A 59 0.99 -17.06 -14.82
C ARG A 59 1.46 -16.68 -16.21
N LYS A 60 0.61 -16.00 -16.98
CA LYS A 60 0.94 -15.55 -18.34
C LYS A 60 2.14 -14.59 -18.34
N GLY A 61 2.18 -13.65 -17.41
CA GLY A 61 3.27 -12.69 -17.27
C GLY A 61 4.59 -13.34 -16.87
N VAL A 62 4.54 -14.32 -15.94
CA VAL A 62 5.73 -15.09 -15.52
C VAL A 62 6.24 -15.96 -16.66
N GLU A 63 5.36 -16.62 -17.42
CA GLU A 63 5.78 -17.39 -18.60
C GLU A 63 6.45 -16.50 -19.66
N ALA A 64 5.93 -15.28 -19.86
CA ALA A 64 6.58 -14.29 -20.72
C ALA A 64 7.96 -13.86 -20.17
N ALA A 65 8.11 -13.74 -18.85
CA ALA A 65 9.40 -13.47 -18.21
C ALA A 65 10.40 -14.63 -18.38
N ILE A 66 9.93 -15.89 -18.30
CA ILE A 66 10.76 -17.07 -18.60
C ILE A 66 11.27 -16.99 -20.04
N ALA A 67 10.39 -16.71 -21.00
CA ALA A 67 10.78 -16.60 -22.40
C ALA A 67 11.75 -15.42 -22.63
N ALA A 68 11.47 -14.25 -22.06
CA ALA A 68 12.31 -13.05 -22.21
C ALA A 68 13.70 -13.22 -21.57
N SER A 69 13.83 -14.02 -20.51
CA SER A 69 15.13 -14.35 -19.88
C SER A 69 15.88 -15.47 -20.62
N GLY A 70 15.40 -15.96 -21.77
CA GLY A 70 15.98 -17.12 -22.44
C GLY A 70 15.86 -18.41 -21.65
N GLY A 71 14.87 -18.52 -20.79
CA GLY A 71 14.68 -19.66 -19.88
C GLY A 71 15.54 -19.61 -18.62
N ALA A 72 16.15 -18.47 -18.29
CA ALA A 72 17.05 -18.32 -17.15
C ALA A 72 16.39 -17.65 -15.92
N LEU A 73 15.05 -17.50 -15.92
CA LEU A 73 14.33 -16.94 -14.77
C LEU A 73 14.57 -17.80 -13.52
N GLU A 74 15.01 -17.18 -12.42
CA GLU A 74 15.35 -17.88 -11.19
C GLU A 74 14.19 -17.97 -10.22
N SER A 75 13.47 -16.87 -10.00
CA SER A 75 12.37 -16.86 -9.04
C SER A 75 11.24 -15.89 -9.41
N VAL A 76 10.13 -16.07 -8.71
CA VAL A 76 8.98 -15.17 -8.69
C VAL A 76 8.59 -14.84 -7.26
N GLY A 77 8.21 -13.59 -7.02
CA GLY A 77 7.58 -13.12 -5.78
C GLY A 77 6.30 -12.34 -6.10
N VAL A 78 5.33 -12.39 -5.21
CA VAL A 78 4.03 -11.71 -5.37
C VAL A 78 3.83 -10.74 -4.23
N ASP A 79 3.46 -9.51 -4.55
CA ASP A 79 2.96 -8.53 -3.61
C ASP A 79 1.60 -7.99 -4.07
N THR A 80 0.77 -7.57 -3.11
CA THR A 80 -0.58 -7.09 -3.37
C THR A 80 -0.98 -6.00 -2.37
N TRP A 81 -2.20 -5.46 -2.54
CA TRP A 81 -2.86 -4.69 -1.49
C TRP A 81 -3.15 -5.56 -0.26
N GLY A 82 -3.39 -4.93 0.90
CA GLY A 82 -3.64 -5.59 2.18
C GLY A 82 -5.08 -6.06 2.38
N VAL A 83 -5.31 -6.70 3.50
CA VAL A 83 -6.57 -7.01 4.18
C VAL A 83 -7.47 -8.09 3.59
N ASP A 84 -7.47 -8.30 2.26
CA ASP A 84 -8.35 -9.27 1.60
C ASP A 84 -7.78 -10.70 1.72
N TYR A 85 -8.68 -11.68 1.84
CA TYR A 85 -8.30 -13.08 2.04
C TYR A 85 -9.25 -14.03 1.32
N GLY A 86 -8.72 -15.20 0.93
CA GLY A 86 -9.47 -16.34 0.43
C GLY A 86 -9.65 -17.41 1.51
N ARG A 87 -10.78 -18.12 1.47
CA ARG A 87 -11.07 -19.28 2.33
C ARG A 87 -10.87 -20.56 1.53
N LEU A 88 -10.04 -21.46 2.05
CA LEU A 88 -9.72 -22.73 1.41
C LEU A 88 -10.33 -23.91 2.19
N ASP A 89 -10.78 -24.90 1.47
CA ASP A 89 -11.17 -26.20 2.04
C ASP A 89 -9.96 -27.09 2.35
N ALA A 90 -10.19 -28.32 2.82
CA ALA A 90 -9.14 -29.27 3.14
C ALA A 90 -8.36 -29.80 1.90
N ALA A 91 -8.91 -29.62 0.70
CA ALA A 91 -8.24 -29.95 -0.56
C ALA A 91 -7.45 -28.76 -1.13
N GLY A 92 -7.47 -27.60 -0.44
CA GLY A 92 -6.82 -26.36 -0.89
C GLY A 92 -7.59 -25.64 -1.99
N GLN A 93 -8.89 -25.97 -2.17
CA GLN A 93 -9.73 -25.29 -3.15
C GLN A 93 -10.34 -24.04 -2.53
N LEU A 94 -10.40 -22.96 -3.30
CA LEU A 94 -11.05 -21.72 -2.89
C LEU A 94 -12.57 -21.95 -2.84
N LEU A 95 -13.18 -21.70 -1.67
CA LEU A 95 -14.62 -21.93 -1.44
C LEU A 95 -15.51 -20.93 -2.18
N GLU A 96 -15.02 -19.70 -2.33
CA GLU A 96 -15.68 -18.61 -3.09
C GLU A 96 -14.62 -17.58 -3.51
N PRO A 97 -14.93 -16.69 -4.47
CA PRO A 97 -14.09 -15.53 -4.73
C PRO A 97 -13.94 -14.68 -3.46
N PRO A 98 -12.73 -14.20 -3.12
CA PRO A 98 -12.52 -13.33 -1.96
C PRO A 98 -13.41 -12.08 -2.03
N PHE A 99 -13.98 -11.66 -0.91
CA PHE A 99 -14.62 -10.35 -0.84
C PHE A 99 -13.58 -9.26 -1.01
N HIS A 100 -13.94 -8.24 -1.78
CA HIS A 100 -13.09 -7.09 -2.00
C HIS A 100 -13.23 -6.08 -0.84
N TYR A 101 -12.17 -5.43 -0.42
CA TYR A 101 -12.17 -4.49 0.72
C TYR A 101 -13.12 -3.30 0.56
N ARG A 102 -13.60 -3.03 -0.65
CA ARG A 102 -14.59 -1.96 -0.93
C ARG A 102 -16.03 -2.40 -0.76
N ASP A 103 -16.26 -3.67 -0.41
CA ASP A 103 -17.60 -4.16 -0.08
C ASP A 103 -18.10 -3.50 1.22
N ASP A 104 -19.37 -3.17 1.26
CA ASP A 104 -19.98 -2.45 2.39
C ASP A 104 -20.41 -3.35 3.54
N ARG A 105 -20.22 -4.69 3.43
CA ARG A 105 -20.58 -5.70 4.45
C ARG A 105 -19.96 -5.44 5.82
N THR A 106 -18.89 -4.68 5.88
CA THR A 106 -18.19 -4.33 7.12
C THR A 106 -18.72 -3.06 7.79
N THR A 107 -19.74 -2.41 7.20
CA THR A 107 -20.35 -1.20 7.78
C THR A 107 -20.93 -1.49 9.17
N GLY A 108 -20.51 -0.72 10.18
CA GLY A 108 -20.92 -0.90 11.59
C GLY A 108 -20.24 -2.07 12.31
N VAL A 109 -19.46 -2.90 11.62
CA VAL A 109 -18.78 -4.05 12.25
C VAL A 109 -17.69 -3.62 13.24
N PRO A 110 -16.89 -2.54 13.00
CA PRO A 110 -15.96 -2.05 14.02
C PRO A 110 -16.63 -1.81 15.37
N ASP A 111 -17.79 -1.15 15.43
CA ASP A 111 -18.52 -0.89 16.67
C ASP A 111 -18.95 -2.19 17.37
N LEU A 112 -19.38 -3.19 16.58
CA LEU A 112 -19.73 -4.52 17.09
C LEU A 112 -18.52 -5.21 17.73
N VAL A 113 -17.35 -5.11 17.14
CA VAL A 113 -16.10 -5.69 17.67
C VAL A 113 -15.67 -4.94 18.92
N PHE A 114 -15.70 -3.61 18.88
CA PHE A 114 -15.27 -2.77 20.01
C PHE A 114 -16.18 -2.87 21.23
N ALA A 115 -17.43 -3.33 21.07
CA ALA A 115 -18.31 -3.65 22.21
C ALA A 115 -17.78 -4.80 23.09
N GLY A 116 -16.87 -5.62 22.59
CA GLY A 116 -16.26 -6.74 23.34
C GLY A 116 -14.74 -6.70 23.42
N LEU A 117 -14.09 -6.09 22.44
CA LEU A 117 -12.63 -5.88 22.37
C LEU A 117 -12.38 -4.38 22.16
N PRO A 118 -12.16 -3.60 23.24
CA PRO A 118 -11.96 -2.15 23.12
C PRO A 118 -10.89 -1.76 22.11
N ALA A 119 -11.12 -0.66 21.39
CA ALA A 119 -10.20 -0.18 20.34
C ALA A 119 -8.77 0.06 20.88
N GLU A 120 -8.66 0.53 22.14
CA GLU A 120 -7.38 0.72 22.83
C GLU A 120 -6.62 -0.61 23.01
N GLN A 121 -7.36 -1.67 23.35
CA GLN A 121 -6.76 -3.01 23.54
C GLN A 121 -6.33 -3.61 22.21
N LEU A 122 -7.17 -3.50 21.17
CA LEU A 122 -6.81 -3.95 19.83
C LEU A 122 -5.58 -3.19 19.32
N TYR A 123 -5.54 -1.86 19.50
CA TYR A 123 -4.40 -1.05 19.08
C TYR A 123 -3.12 -1.39 19.84
N ALA A 124 -3.20 -1.62 21.15
CA ALA A 124 -2.05 -2.01 21.96
C ALA A 124 -1.39 -3.33 21.52
N THR A 125 -2.15 -4.18 20.81
CA THR A 125 -1.66 -5.46 20.26
C THR A 125 -1.30 -5.33 18.79
N ALA A 126 -2.25 -4.94 17.95
CA ALA A 126 -2.08 -4.93 16.48
C ALA A 126 -1.51 -3.62 15.95
N GLY A 127 -1.64 -2.52 16.69
CA GLY A 127 -1.11 -1.21 16.29
C GLY A 127 -1.72 -0.60 15.04
N LEU A 128 -2.89 -1.08 14.58
CA LEU A 128 -3.46 -0.68 13.30
C LEU A 128 -4.35 0.56 13.38
N GLN A 129 -4.24 1.44 12.38
CA GLN A 129 -5.28 2.40 12.05
C GLN A 129 -6.59 1.65 11.81
N VAL A 130 -7.66 2.06 12.48
CA VAL A 130 -8.97 1.43 12.29
C VAL A 130 -9.54 1.84 10.93
N MET A 131 -9.63 0.84 10.05
CA MET A 131 -10.32 0.97 8.77
C MET A 131 -11.42 -0.10 8.73
N PRO A 132 -12.67 0.22 8.34
CA PRO A 132 -13.78 -0.74 8.38
C PRO A 132 -13.46 -2.07 7.67
N PHE A 133 -12.60 -2.03 6.69
CA PHE A 133 -12.20 -3.16 5.86
C PHE A 133 -11.00 -3.97 6.40
N ASN A 134 -10.41 -3.67 7.57
CA ASN A 134 -9.39 -4.56 8.14
C ASN A 134 -9.91 -5.99 8.27
N THR A 135 -9.04 -6.96 8.07
CA THR A 135 -9.42 -8.39 7.99
C THR A 135 -10.23 -8.86 9.22
N ILE A 136 -9.86 -8.39 10.41
CA ILE A 136 -10.61 -8.71 11.65
C ILE A 136 -12.11 -8.37 11.51
N PHE A 137 -12.44 -7.22 10.92
CA PHE A 137 -13.83 -6.81 10.72
C PHE A 137 -14.49 -7.59 9.58
N GLN A 138 -13.75 -7.90 8.51
CA GLN A 138 -14.24 -8.76 7.44
C GLN A 138 -14.58 -10.17 7.92
N LEU A 139 -13.77 -10.75 8.82
CA LEU A 139 -14.04 -12.05 9.44
C LEU A 139 -15.33 -12.01 10.26
N VAL A 140 -15.52 -10.98 11.08
CA VAL A 140 -16.72 -10.81 11.91
C VAL A 140 -17.95 -10.51 11.05
N ALA A 141 -17.82 -9.79 9.93
CA ALA A 141 -18.91 -9.60 8.97
C ALA A 141 -19.42 -10.94 8.41
N GLY A 142 -18.50 -11.87 8.12
CA GLY A 142 -18.82 -13.19 7.58
C GLY A 142 -19.09 -14.29 8.63
N ARG A 143 -19.20 -13.97 9.94
CA ARG A 143 -19.27 -14.95 11.05
C ARG A 143 -20.42 -15.95 10.93
N ASP A 144 -21.53 -15.53 10.34
CA ASP A 144 -22.74 -16.36 10.24
C ASP A 144 -22.77 -17.25 8.98
N ASP A 145 -21.71 -17.23 8.17
CA ASP A 145 -21.60 -18.06 6.97
C ASP A 145 -21.40 -19.54 7.36
N PRO A 146 -22.33 -20.45 6.97
CA PRO A 146 -22.21 -21.88 7.33
C PRO A 146 -20.98 -22.56 6.75
N ARG A 147 -20.39 -22.02 5.69
CA ARG A 147 -19.17 -22.57 5.06
C ARG A 147 -17.93 -22.51 5.96
N TRP A 148 -17.97 -21.80 7.10
CA TRP A 148 -16.88 -21.85 8.09
C TRP A 148 -16.56 -23.28 8.58
N THR A 149 -17.53 -24.20 8.52
CA THR A 149 -17.31 -25.61 8.84
C THR A 149 -16.42 -26.33 7.84
N GLU A 150 -16.33 -25.84 6.62
CA GLU A 150 -15.53 -26.38 5.52
C GLU A 150 -14.13 -25.72 5.44
N VAL A 151 -13.97 -24.56 6.08
CA VAL A 151 -12.72 -23.81 6.02
C VAL A 151 -11.60 -24.55 6.77
N SER A 152 -10.60 -24.93 6.04
CA SER A 152 -9.33 -25.48 6.55
C SER A 152 -8.29 -24.39 6.77
N ARG A 153 -8.24 -23.40 5.87
CA ARG A 153 -7.23 -22.34 5.88
C ARG A 153 -7.80 -21.02 5.35
N ILE A 154 -7.29 -19.90 5.85
CA ILE A 154 -7.43 -18.60 5.19
C ILE A 154 -6.07 -18.12 4.72
N LEU A 155 -5.98 -17.57 3.50
CA LEU A 155 -4.76 -17.00 2.96
C LEU A 155 -5.04 -15.58 2.50
N LEU A 156 -4.16 -14.64 2.87
CA LEU A 156 -4.22 -13.28 2.35
C LEU A 156 -3.88 -13.27 0.85
N THR A 157 -4.29 -12.27 0.13
CA THR A 157 -4.21 -12.27 -1.34
C THR A 157 -2.84 -12.66 -1.89
N PRO A 158 -1.69 -12.10 -1.43
CA PRO A 158 -0.37 -12.50 -1.96
C PRO A 158 0.02 -13.92 -1.53
N ASP A 159 -0.43 -14.35 -0.34
CA ASP A 159 -0.18 -15.70 0.15
C ASP A 159 -1.00 -16.74 -0.62
N LEU A 160 -2.24 -16.39 -1.02
CA LEU A 160 -3.08 -17.22 -1.90
C LEU A 160 -2.43 -17.38 -3.29
N MET A 161 -1.87 -16.31 -3.86
CA MET A 161 -1.12 -16.40 -5.11
C MET A 161 0.13 -17.26 -4.95
N SER A 162 0.87 -17.09 -3.85
CA SER A 162 2.06 -17.87 -3.53
C SER A 162 1.73 -19.35 -3.28
N TRP A 163 0.59 -19.65 -2.66
CA TRP A 163 0.04 -21.01 -2.52
C TRP A 163 -0.20 -21.66 -3.89
N TRP A 164 -0.89 -20.97 -4.78
CA TRP A 164 -1.13 -21.50 -6.14
C TRP A 164 0.15 -21.65 -6.96
N LEU A 165 1.18 -20.86 -6.68
CA LEU A 165 2.49 -20.99 -7.32
C LEU A 165 3.30 -22.16 -6.78
N SER A 166 3.33 -22.37 -5.45
CA SER A 166 4.29 -23.28 -4.78
C SER A 166 3.66 -24.50 -4.11
N GLY A 167 2.35 -24.48 -3.88
CA GLY A 167 1.67 -25.49 -3.06
C GLY A 167 1.98 -25.38 -1.56
N ARG A 168 2.57 -24.26 -1.07
CA ARG A 168 2.91 -24.05 0.31
C ARG A 168 2.02 -22.99 0.98
N GLU A 169 1.26 -23.39 2.02
CA GLU A 169 0.38 -22.54 2.81
C GLU A 169 1.19 -21.78 3.86
N ILE A 170 1.31 -20.46 3.70
CA ILE A 170 2.00 -19.56 4.62
C ILE A 170 1.22 -18.25 4.80
N ALA A 171 1.59 -17.45 5.79
CA ALA A 171 1.27 -16.04 5.89
C ALA A 171 2.58 -15.24 5.98
N GLU A 172 2.82 -14.35 5.04
CA GLU A 172 3.98 -13.48 5.09
C GLU A 172 3.71 -12.34 6.08
N VAL A 173 4.67 -12.02 6.96
CA VAL A 173 4.45 -11.13 8.12
C VAL A 173 4.03 -9.71 7.75
N THR A 174 4.49 -9.16 6.62
CA THR A 174 4.15 -7.77 6.24
C THR A 174 2.70 -7.63 5.84
N ILE A 175 2.15 -8.62 5.13
CA ILE A 175 0.73 -8.66 4.79
C ILE A 175 -0.11 -9.11 5.99
N ALA A 176 0.36 -10.07 6.79
CA ALA A 176 -0.32 -10.52 8.00
C ALA A 176 -0.51 -9.38 9.01
N SER A 177 0.42 -8.43 9.07
CA SER A 177 0.32 -7.27 9.96
C SER A 177 -0.81 -6.31 9.61
N THR A 178 -1.45 -6.43 8.44
CA THR A 178 -2.61 -5.60 8.05
C THR A 178 -3.95 -6.13 8.58
N THR A 179 -3.94 -7.34 9.16
CA THR A 179 -5.15 -8.09 9.50
C THR A 179 -5.89 -7.63 10.76
N GLY A 180 -5.18 -7.06 11.73
CA GLY A 180 -5.68 -6.86 13.10
C GLY A 180 -5.61 -8.13 13.98
N LEU A 181 -5.04 -9.23 13.47
CA LEU A 181 -4.90 -10.50 14.19
C LEU A 181 -3.49 -10.74 14.71
N LEU A 182 -2.53 -9.92 14.30
CA LEU A 182 -1.12 -10.09 14.65
C LEU A 182 -0.76 -9.21 15.86
N ASP A 183 0.01 -9.75 16.79
CA ASP A 183 0.75 -8.96 17.77
C ASP A 183 1.99 -8.40 17.07
N VAL A 184 1.96 -7.10 16.80
CA VAL A 184 3.00 -6.45 16.00
C VAL A 184 4.35 -6.39 16.72
N ALA A 185 4.34 -6.34 18.07
CA ALA A 185 5.57 -6.31 18.87
C ALA A 185 6.20 -7.71 18.96
N ALA A 186 5.38 -8.74 19.13
CA ALA A 186 5.83 -10.13 19.20
C ALA A 186 6.08 -10.74 17.81
N ARG A 187 5.53 -10.16 16.73
CA ARG A 187 5.55 -10.67 15.36
C ARG A 187 4.93 -12.06 15.23
N THR A 188 3.87 -12.31 15.98
CA THR A 188 3.13 -13.58 16.01
C THR A 188 1.63 -13.32 15.92
N TRP A 189 0.85 -14.33 15.54
CA TRP A 189 -0.59 -14.26 15.70
C TRP A 189 -0.94 -13.97 17.17
N SER A 190 -1.87 -13.05 17.41
CA SER A 190 -2.32 -12.70 18.76
C SER A 190 -3.27 -13.75 19.30
N ASP A 191 -2.80 -14.58 20.24
CA ASP A 191 -3.64 -15.58 20.90
C ASP A 191 -4.87 -14.93 21.56
N ALA A 192 -4.71 -13.78 22.20
CA ALA A 192 -5.79 -13.07 22.87
C ALA A 192 -6.87 -12.59 21.90
N THR A 193 -6.46 -11.97 20.76
CA THR A 193 -7.41 -11.50 19.73
C THR A 193 -8.12 -12.70 19.07
N CYS A 194 -7.37 -13.75 18.73
CA CYS A 194 -7.94 -14.96 18.12
C CYS A 194 -8.91 -15.67 19.07
N ALA A 195 -8.57 -15.81 20.35
CA ALA A 195 -9.47 -16.39 21.36
C ALA A 195 -10.76 -15.57 21.49
N HIS A 196 -10.66 -14.24 21.54
CA HIS A 196 -11.83 -13.37 21.58
C HIS A 196 -12.76 -13.61 20.37
N LEU A 197 -12.19 -13.69 19.15
CA LEU A 197 -12.99 -13.94 17.94
C LEU A 197 -13.64 -15.33 17.96
N ALA A 198 -12.93 -16.34 18.44
CA ALA A 198 -13.46 -17.70 18.57
C ALA A 198 -14.60 -17.77 19.60
N GLU A 199 -14.40 -17.21 20.78
CA GLU A 199 -15.36 -17.26 21.89
C GLU A 199 -16.63 -16.42 21.60
N ARG A 200 -16.44 -15.22 21.07
CA ARG A 200 -17.51 -14.26 20.88
C ARG A 200 -18.32 -14.47 19.61
N TYR A 201 -17.65 -14.89 18.53
CA TYR A 201 -18.24 -14.96 17.19
C TYR A 201 -18.22 -16.37 16.58
N GLY A 202 -17.68 -17.37 17.27
CA GLY A 202 -17.61 -18.76 16.78
C GLY A 202 -16.65 -18.94 15.59
N LEU A 203 -15.78 -17.97 15.33
CA LEU A 203 -14.83 -18.04 14.23
C LEU A 203 -13.72 -19.07 14.52
N PRO A 204 -13.30 -19.89 13.54
CA PRO A 204 -12.35 -20.99 13.77
C PRO A 204 -10.87 -20.52 13.87
N VAL A 205 -10.62 -19.29 14.28
CA VAL A 205 -9.27 -18.76 14.53
C VAL A 205 -8.78 -19.21 15.93
N PRO A 206 -7.49 -19.49 16.15
CA PRO A 206 -6.39 -19.40 15.18
C PRO A 206 -6.23 -20.61 14.26
N ARG A 207 -7.06 -21.66 14.39
CA ARG A 207 -6.91 -22.97 13.68
C ARG A 207 -6.73 -22.80 12.16
N VAL A 208 -7.39 -21.82 11.56
CA VAL A 208 -7.36 -21.58 10.11
C VAL A 208 -6.24 -20.62 9.67
N LEU A 209 -5.48 -20.04 10.61
CA LEU A 209 -4.34 -19.17 10.29
C LEU A 209 -3.10 -20.02 9.97
N PRO A 210 -2.38 -19.72 8.88
CA PRO A 210 -1.17 -20.46 8.53
C PRO A 210 0.05 -20.04 9.37
N GLU A 211 1.16 -20.75 9.18
CA GLU A 211 2.46 -20.40 9.74
C GLU A 211 2.93 -19.05 9.19
N LEU A 212 3.48 -18.20 10.07
CA LEU A 212 4.08 -16.93 9.67
C LEU A 212 5.49 -17.14 9.13
N VAL A 213 5.81 -16.44 8.04
CA VAL A 213 7.16 -16.43 7.45
C VAL A 213 7.65 -15.01 7.23
N GLU A 214 8.96 -14.81 7.29
CA GLU A 214 9.60 -13.54 7.00
C GLU A 214 9.84 -13.35 5.50
N PRO A 215 9.86 -12.09 5.00
CA PRO A 215 10.26 -11.78 3.63
C PRO A 215 11.67 -12.31 3.31
N GLY A 216 11.82 -12.95 2.16
CA GLY A 216 13.03 -13.65 1.74
C GLY A 216 12.98 -15.15 2.00
N THR A 217 11.90 -15.68 2.57
CA THR A 217 11.72 -17.13 2.71
C THR A 217 11.48 -17.76 1.34
N ILE A 218 12.30 -18.75 0.97
CA ILE A 218 12.09 -19.56 -0.23
C ILE A 218 11.01 -20.61 0.08
N LEU A 219 9.90 -20.54 -0.68
CA LEU A 219 8.76 -21.43 -0.51
C LEU A 219 8.92 -22.78 -1.23
N GLY A 220 9.93 -22.92 -2.08
CA GLY A 220 10.20 -24.06 -2.92
C GLY A 220 10.10 -23.73 -4.40
N ASP A 221 10.15 -24.77 -5.23
CA ASP A 221 9.94 -24.64 -6.66
C ASP A 221 8.44 -24.48 -6.98
N SER A 222 8.14 -23.85 -8.11
CA SER A 222 6.77 -23.76 -8.60
C SER A 222 6.17 -25.15 -8.83
N THR A 223 4.86 -25.24 -8.61
CA THR A 223 4.08 -26.47 -8.81
C THR A 223 4.39 -27.11 -10.16
N GLU A 224 4.58 -28.41 -10.18
CA GLU A 224 4.91 -29.17 -11.41
C GLU A 224 3.90 -28.92 -12.53
N GLY A 225 4.40 -28.61 -13.71
CA GLY A 225 3.57 -28.33 -14.89
C GLY A 225 2.91 -26.95 -14.92
N LEU A 226 3.12 -26.11 -13.91
CA LEU A 226 2.56 -24.76 -13.87
C LEU A 226 3.20 -23.86 -14.93
N PHE A 227 4.52 -23.98 -15.12
CA PHE A 227 5.33 -23.26 -16.10
C PHE A 227 6.11 -24.21 -17.01
N SER A 228 6.67 -23.65 -18.08
CA SER A 228 7.54 -24.39 -19.03
C SER A 228 8.81 -24.95 -18.36
N ARG A 229 9.16 -24.45 -17.15
CA ARG A 229 10.23 -24.97 -16.29
C ARG A 229 9.93 -24.62 -14.83
N PRO A 230 10.48 -25.36 -13.85
CA PRO A 230 10.39 -24.98 -12.45
C PRO A 230 11.18 -23.69 -12.19
N ILE A 231 10.64 -22.81 -11.34
CA ILE A 231 11.24 -21.58 -10.84
C ILE A 231 11.00 -21.49 -9.33
N GLN A 232 11.90 -20.86 -8.58
CA GLN A 232 11.69 -20.69 -7.15
C GLN A 232 10.57 -19.70 -6.87
N VAL A 233 9.76 -19.97 -5.86
CA VAL A 233 8.77 -19.01 -5.33
C VAL A 233 9.33 -18.45 -4.03
N VAL A 234 9.38 -17.13 -3.92
CA VAL A 234 9.94 -16.41 -2.76
C VAL A 234 8.86 -15.57 -2.12
N ALA A 235 8.62 -15.74 -0.81
CA ALA A 235 7.84 -14.79 -0.04
C ALA A 235 8.62 -13.46 0.04
N VAL A 236 8.07 -12.42 -0.52
CA VAL A 236 8.64 -11.06 -0.50
C VAL A 236 7.89 -10.19 0.50
N GLY A 237 8.09 -8.88 0.56
CA GLY A 237 7.17 -8.01 1.28
C GLY A 237 5.80 -8.10 0.61
N GLY A 238 4.93 -8.98 1.10
CA GLY A 238 3.65 -9.33 0.47
C GLY A 238 2.67 -8.17 0.41
N HIS A 239 2.75 -7.21 1.34
CA HIS A 239 2.07 -5.92 1.21
C HIS A 239 2.87 -5.02 0.24
N ASP A 240 2.23 -4.53 -0.83
CA ASP A 240 2.84 -3.70 -1.88
C ASP A 240 3.67 -2.54 -1.31
N THR A 241 3.16 -1.89 -0.25
CA THR A 241 3.89 -0.83 0.45
C THR A 241 5.12 -1.36 1.19
N ALA A 242 5.12 -2.59 1.70
CA ALA A 242 6.32 -3.16 2.32
C ALA A 242 7.42 -3.34 1.27
N SER A 243 7.09 -3.89 0.11
CA SER A 243 7.99 -3.96 -1.02
C SER A 243 8.45 -2.57 -1.48
N ALA A 244 7.55 -1.58 -1.59
CA ALA A 244 7.92 -0.22 -1.95
C ALA A 244 8.94 0.41 -0.98
N VAL A 245 8.78 0.20 0.34
CA VAL A 245 9.70 0.75 1.36
C VAL A 245 11.10 0.13 1.26
N VAL A 246 11.22 -1.12 0.82
CA VAL A 246 12.54 -1.75 0.55
C VAL A 246 13.33 -0.95 -0.49
N SER A 247 12.67 -0.48 -1.54
CA SER A 247 13.31 0.22 -2.66
C SER A 247 13.61 1.70 -2.39
N ILE A 248 13.20 2.25 -1.24
CA ILE A 248 13.46 3.65 -0.91
C ILE A 248 14.98 3.92 -0.96
N PRO A 249 15.42 4.94 -1.73
CA PRO A 249 16.84 5.23 -1.92
C PRO A 249 17.44 5.95 -0.72
N ALA A 250 17.13 5.51 0.50
CA ALA A 250 17.65 6.11 1.73
C ALA A 250 19.09 5.66 2.01
N THR A 251 19.93 6.62 2.40
CA THR A 251 21.32 6.38 2.78
C THR A 251 21.54 6.34 4.28
N ASN A 252 20.52 6.71 5.06
CA ASN A 252 20.49 6.69 6.53
C ASN A 252 19.07 6.37 7.02
N THR A 253 18.84 6.41 8.31
CA THR A 253 17.54 6.13 8.96
C THR A 253 16.68 7.38 9.18
N ASP A 254 17.18 8.58 8.88
CA ASP A 254 16.54 9.86 9.20
C ASP A 254 15.71 10.37 8.02
N PHE A 255 14.77 9.55 7.58
CA PHE A 255 13.90 9.84 6.46
C PHE A 255 12.43 9.59 6.79
N ALA A 256 11.56 10.34 6.13
CA ALA A 256 10.15 10.01 5.98
C ALA A 256 9.89 9.48 4.58
N PHE A 257 8.83 8.71 4.42
CA PHE A 257 8.43 8.22 3.11
C PHE A 257 6.97 8.53 2.77
N VAL A 258 6.70 8.62 1.49
CA VAL A 258 5.37 8.64 0.89
C VAL A 258 5.35 7.57 -0.21
N SER A 259 4.67 6.46 0.03
CA SER A 259 4.31 5.52 -1.03
C SER A 259 3.07 6.09 -1.72
N SER A 260 3.27 6.72 -2.88
CA SER A 260 2.23 7.52 -3.55
C SER A 260 1.67 6.80 -4.76
N GLY A 261 0.43 6.42 -4.66
CA GLY A 261 -0.39 5.78 -5.69
C GLY A 261 -1.84 6.24 -5.60
N THR A 262 -2.78 5.31 -5.75
CA THR A 262 -4.21 5.53 -5.48
C THR A 262 -4.40 6.06 -4.05
N TRP A 263 -3.80 5.39 -3.07
CA TRP A 263 -3.57 5.88 -1.72
C TRP A 263 -2.20 6.52 -1.60
N SER A 264 -2.00 7.31 -0.54
CA SER A 264 -0.69 7.76 -0.12
C SER A 264 -0.44 7.24 1.30
N LEU A 265 0.51 6.32 1.44
CA LEU A 265 0.93 5.81 2.73
C LEU A 265 2.14 6.63 3.19
N VAL A 266 1.94 7.43 4.24
CA VAL A 266 2.90 8.46 4.68
C VAL A 266 3.41 8.11 6.06
N GLY A 267 4.72 7.98 6.23
CA GLY A 267 5.25 7.59 7.53
C GLY A 267 6.76 7.48 7.64
N LEU A 268 7.17 6.71 8.62
CA LEU A 268 8.56 6.45 9.02
C LEU A 268 8.84 4.94 9.01
N GLU A 269 10.08 4.57 8.76
CA GLU A 269 10.57 3.22 9.03
C GLU A 269 11.22 3.20 10.41
N LEU A 270 10.70 2.37 11.31
CA LEU A 270 11.15 2.28 12.70
C LEU A 270 11.65 0.87 13.03
N GLU A 271 12.46 0.74 14.08
CA GLU A 271 12.90 -0.56 14.61
C GLU A 271 11.88 -1.18 15.59
N GLN A 272 10.96 -0.36 16.13
CA GLN A 272 9.95 -0.78 17.09
C GLN A 272 8.62 -0.08 16.84
N PRO A 273 7.48 -0.74 17.12
CA PRO A 273 6.17 -0.11 16.96
C PRO A 273 5.90 0.98 18.00
N VAL A 274 5.06 1.94 17.61
CA VAL A 274 4.56 3.02 18.51
C VAL A 274 3.11 2.71 18.88
N LEU A 275 2.93 2.05 20.02
CA LEU A 275 1.63 1.53 20.48
C LEU A 275 0.99 2.42 21.57
N THR A 276 1.22 3.71 21.53
CA THR A 276 0.68 4.67 22.51
C THR A 276 -0.75 5.09 22.17
N GLU A 277 -1.51 5.50 23.19
CA GLU A 277 -2.84 6.08 22.98
C GLU A 277 -2.81 7.33 22.10
N ALA A 278 -1.78 8.16 22.20
CA ALA A 278 -1.59 9.31 21.33
C ALA A 278 -1.42 8.91 19.85
N SER A 279 -0.72 7.79 19.58
CA SER A 279 -0.57 7.23 18.25
C SER A 279 -1.90 6.69 17.71
N ARG A 280 -2.67 5.98 18.54
CA ARG A 280 -4.02 5.51 18.20
C ARG A 280 -4.96 6.68 17.88
N ALA A 281 -5.01 7.68 18.74
CA ALA A 281 -5.86 8.86 18.56
C ALA A 281 -5.48 9.72 17.33
N ALA A 282 -4.24 9.59 16.85
CA ALA A 282 -3.77 10.23 15.63
C ALA A 282 -3.93 9.33 14.37
N ASP A 283 -4.55 8.15 14.51
CA ASP A 283 -4.82 7.16 13.44
C ASP A 283 -3.56 6.67 12.72
N PHE A 284 -2.47 6.42 13.45
CA PHE A 284 -1.31 5.77 12.87
C PHE A 284 -1.42 4.26 12.91
N THR A 285 -0.83 3.60 11.91
CA THR A 285 -0.69 2.15 11.85
C THR A 285 0.76 1.74 11.99
N ASN A 286 0.99 0.58 12.60
CA ASN A 286 2.30 -0.06 12.73
C ASN A 286 2.26 -1.37 11.93
N GLU A 287 2.70 -1.32 10.69
CA GLU A 287 2.75 -2.48 9.81
C GLU A 287 4.17 -3.02 9.73
N LEU A 288 4.33 -4.35 9.72
CA LEU A 288 5.65 -4.94 9.68
C LEU A 288 6.35 -4.69 8.33
N GLY A 289 7.64 -4.44 8.40
CA GLY A 289 8.56 -4.33 7.27
C GLY A 289 9.54 -5.50 7.23
N ILE A 290 10.46 -5.47 6.26
CA ILE A 290 11.52 -6.47 6.17
C ILE A 290 12.55 -6.27 7.28
N ASP A 291 13.34 -7.32 7.54
CA ASP A 291 14.46 -7.29 8.49
C ASP A 291 14.07 -6.77 9.90
N GLY A 292 12.87 -7.11 10.36
CA GLY A 292 12.39 -6.75 11.69
C GLY A 292 11.86 -5.32 11.84
N THR A 293 11.81 -4.52 10.79
CA THR A 293 11.32 -3.14 10.86
C THR A 293 9.81 -3.04 10.97
N VAL A 294 9.36 -1.83 11.30
CA VAL A 294 7.97 -1.41 11.35
C VAL A 294 7.78 -0.21 10.43
N ARG A 295 6.81 -0.27 9.56
CA ARG A 295 6.32 0.85 8.77
C ARG A 295 5.29 1.59 9.63
N TYR A 296 5.73 2.62 10.33
CA TYR A 296 4.88 3.48 11.13
C TYR A 296 4.29 4.57 10.25
N LEU A 297 3.06 4.40 9.82
CA LEU A 297 2.48 5.23 8.76
C LEU A 297 1.00 5.57 9.02
N LYS A 298 0.48 6.46 8.21
CA LYS A 298 -0.95 6.77 8.12
C LYS A 298 -1.39 6.66 6.67
N ASN A 299 -2.53 6.02 6.44
CA ASN A 299 -3.20 6.03 5.15
C ASN A 299 -3.84 7.40 4.94
N VAL A 300 -3.41 8.10 3.90
CA VAL A 300 -3.93 9.40 3.46
C VAL A 300 -4.58 9.19 2.10
N MET A 301 -5.68 9.89 1.81
CA MET A 301 -6.21 9.94 0.45
C MET A 301 -5.08 10.33 -0.50
N GLY A 302 -4.89 9.55 -1.54
CA GLY A 302 -3.82 9.78 -2.51
C GLY A 302 -4.34 10.42 -3.81
N LEU A 303 -3.71 10.04 -4.90
CA LEU A 303 -4.09 10.52 -6.24
C LEU A 303 -5.44 9.97 -6.73
N TRP A 304 -6.10 9.11 -5.94
CA TRP A 304 -7.49 8.69 -6.15
C TRP A 304 -8.43 9.89 -6.36
N VAL A 305 -8.31 10.93 -5.53
CA VAL A 305 -9.15 12.13 -5.61
C VAL A 305 -9.01 12.81 -6.96
N LEU A 306 -7.78 12.92 -7.48
CA LEU A 306 -7.51 13.47 -8.80
C LEU A 306 -8.01 12.56 -9.93
N SER A 307 -7.75 11.26 -9.82
CA SER A 307 -8.17 10.28 -10.83
C SER A 307 -9.69 10.20 -10.95
N GLU A 308 -10.39 10.21 -9.81
CA GLU A 308 -11.86 10.20 -9.78
C GLU A 308 -12.45 11.51 -10.31
N SER A 309 -11.81 12.65 -10.03
CA SER A 309 -12.20 13.93 -10.62
C SER A 309 -12.06 13.93 -12.15
N ILE A 310 -10.95 13.39 -12.67
CA ILE A 310 -10.74 13.25 -14.13
C ILE A 310 -11.81 12.35 -14.73
N ARG A 311 -12.13 11.21 -14.09
CA ARG A 311 -13.18 10.29 -14.54
C ARG A 311 -14.55 10.99 -14.59
N ALA A 312 -14.89 11.74 -13.54
CA ALA A 312 -16.14 12.49 -13.48
C ALA A 312 -16.24 13.55 -14.62
N TRP A 313 -15.17 14.31 -14.88
CA TRP A 313 -15.14 15.28 -15.98
C TRP A 313 -15.26 14.60 -17.34
N GLN A 314 -14.57 13.50 -17.57
CA GLN A 314 -14.66 12.74 -18.82
C GLN A 314 -16.06 12.17 -19.05
N ALA A 315 -16.69 11.63 -17.99
CA ALA A 315 -18.08 11.17 -18.04
C ALA A 315 -19.08 12.33 -18.35
N ALA A 316 -18.77 13.54 -17.89
CA ALA A 316 -19.52 14.76 -18.23
C ALA A 316 -19.17 15.36 -19.61
N GLY A 317 -18.36 14.68 -20.42
CA GLY A 317 -17.98 15.12 -21.76
C GLY A 317 -16.91 16.20 -21.82
N ARG A 318 -16.23 16.49 -20.68
CA ARG A 318 -15.09 17.42 -20.65
C ARG A 318 -13.81 16.65 -21.03
N ALA A 319 -13.14 17.07 -22.10
CA ALA A 319 -11.84 16.53 -22.47
C ALA A 319 -10.77 17.05 -21.51
N VAL A 320 -10.28 16.18 -20.63
CA VAL A 320 -9.24 16.50 -19.62
C VAL A 320 -8.10 15.51 -19.76
N GLU A 321 -6.92 16.04 -20.07
CA GLU A 321 -5.67 15.31 -20.16
C GLU A 321 -4.79 15.61 -18.94
N LEU A 322 -4.30 14.58 -18.25
CA LEU A 322 -3.55 14.72 -16.99
C LEU A 322 -2.35 15.66 -17.13
N VAL A 323 -1.56 15.51 -18.20
CA VAL A 323 -0.36 16.35 -18.43
C VAL A 323 -0.71 17.82 -18.57
N THR A 324 -1.77 18.13 -19.35
CA THR A 324 -2.27 19.49 -19.55
C THR A 324 -2.83 20.07 -18.24
N LEU A 325 -3.54 19.24 -17.47
CA LEU A 325 -4.12 19.63 -16.18
C LEU A 325 -3.03 20.00 -15.17
N LEU A 326 -1.99 19.16 -15.04
CA LEU A 326 -0.85 19.42 -14.15
C LEU A 326 -0.06 20.66 -14.56
N ALA A 327 0.18 20.85 -15.86
CA ALA A 327 0.85 22.05 -16.38
C ALA A 327 0.05 23.32 -16.06
N GLY A 328 -1.29 23.28 -16.24
CA GLY A 328 -2.18 24.38 -15.86
C GLY A 328 -2.17 24.63 -14.35
N ALA A 329 -2.24 23.58 -13.53
CA ALA A 329 -2.20 23.70 -12.07
C ALA A 329 -0.91 24.36 -11.57
N ALA A 330 0.23 24.10 -12.21
CA ALA A 330 1.51 24.71 -11.86
C ALA A 330 1.51 26.25 -12.04
N THR A 331 0.67 26.80 -12.91
CA THR A 331 0.57 28.25 -13.14
C THR A 331 -0.41 28.97 -12.20
N ARG A 332 -1.21 28.22 -11.44
CA ARG A 332 -2.17 28.81 -10.49
C ARG A 332 -1.50 29.22 -9.18
N PRO A 333 -2.03 30.25 -8.50
CA PRO A 333 -1.58 30.60 -7.16
C PRO A 333 -1.68 29.39 -6.21
N GLY A 334 -0.62 29.17 -5.41
CA GLY A 334 -0.61 28.09 -4.42
C GLY A 334 -1.47 28.41 -3.21
N LEU A 335 -1.99 27.36 -2.57
CA LEU A 335 -2.74 27.43 -1.32
C LEU A 335 -4.00 28.34 -1.37
N ALA A 336 -4.54 28.61 -2.56
CA ALA A 336 -5.76 29.41 -2.69
C ALA A 336 -6.95 28.73 -1.99
N CYS A 337 -7.09 27.43 -2.18
CA CYS A 337 -8.02 26.56 -1.45
C CYS A 337 -7.30 25.28 -1.02
N VAL A 338 -7.51 24.86 0.23
CA VAL A 338 -6.96 23.63 0.81
C VAL A 338 -8.02 22.90 1.64
N LEU A 339 -8.07 21.58 1.50
CA LEU A 339 -9.12 20.74 2.07
C LEU A 339 -8.51 19.61 2.92
N ASP A 340 -9.30 19.08 3.84
CA ASP A 340 -8.91 17.88 4.61
C ASP A 340 -8.96 16.64 3.71
N MET A 341 -7.79 16.12 3.33
CA MET A 341 -7.68 14.89 2.52
C MET A 341 -7.95 13.60 3.32
N MET A 342 -8.38 13.72 4.57
CA MET A 342 -8.84 12.59 5.39
C MET A 342 -10.37 12.54 5.54
N ASP A 343 -11.09 13.42 4.85
CA ASP A 343 -12.55 13.43 4.90
C ASP A 343 -13.12 12.17 4.22
N GLU A 344 -13.96 11.43 4.94
CA GLU A 344 -14.54 10.17 4.48
C GLU A 344 -15.39 10.31 3.21
N ARG A 345 -15.91 11.52 2.93
CA ARG A 345 -16.64 11.83 1.70
C ARG A 345 -15.79 11.67 0.44
N LEU A 346 -14.46 11.62 0.55
CA LEU A 346 -13.54 11.41 -0.56
C LEU A 346 -13.30 9.92 -0.88
N LEU A 347 -13.78 8.99 -0.03
CA LEU A 347 -13.61 7.54 -0.21
C LEU A 347 -14.44 6.96 -1.37
N PRO A 348 -15.78 7.24 -1.44
CA PRO A 348 -16.61 6.62 -2.46
C PRO A 348 -16.33 7.16 -3.86
N PRO A 349 -16.46 6.34 -4.92
CA PRO A 349 -16.43 6.82 -6.30
C PRO A 349 -17.61 7.78 -6.59
N GLY A 350 -17.58 8.44 -7.76
CA GLY A 350 -18.65 9.30 -8.25
C GLY A 350 -18.23 10.76 -8.45
N ASP A 351 -19.14 11.71 -8.25
CA ASP A 351 -18.90 13.14 -8.55
C ASP A 351 -17.95 13.77 -7.52
N MET A 352 -16.67 13.48 -7.66
CA MET A 352 -15.62 14.02 -6.80
C MET A 352 -15.48 15.56 -6.90
N PRO A 353 -15.54 16.18 -8.07
CA PRO A 353 -15.48 17.65 -8.17
C PRO A 353 -16.54 18.36 -7.34
N SER A 354 -17.80 17.93 -7.41
CA SER A 354 -18.89 18.53 -6.62
C SER A 354 -18.68 18.38 -5.11
N ARG A 355 -18.11 17.25 -4.65
CA ARG A 355 -17.76 17.07 -3.23
C ARG A 355 -16.70 18.06 -2.78
N LEU A 356 -15.64 18.25 -3.58
CA LEU A 356 -14.56 19.18 -3.27
C LEU A 356 -15.07 20.63 -3.23
N LEU A 357 -15.95 21.02 -4.16
CA LEU A 357 -16.58 22.35 -4.17
C LEU A 357 -17.44 22.55 -2.90
N ALA A 358 -18.23 21.54 -2.50
CA ALA A 358 -19.02 21.60 -1.28
C ALA A 358 -18.15 21.74 -0.03
N MET A 359 -17.07 20.96 0.09
CA MET A 359 -16.12 21.06 1.20
C MET A 359 -15.43 22.42 1.27
N ALA A 360 -15.10 23.02 0.12
CA ALA A 360 -14.54 24.37 0.07
C ALA A 360 -15.53 25.40 0.59
N ALA A 361 -16.78 25.34 0.15
CA ALA A 361 -17.85 26.23 0.61
C ALA A 361 -18.12 26.12 2.12
N GLU A 362 -18.12 24.88 2.67
CA GLU A 362 -18.30 24.63 4.10
C GLU A 362 -17.20 25.28 4.97
N THR A 363 -15.98 25.33 4.43
CA THR A 363 -14.82 25.95 5.12
C THR A 363 -14.67 27.44 4.78
N GLY A 364 -15.64 28.02 4.05
CA GLY A 364 -15.61 29.44 3.65
C GLY A 364 -14.49 29.76 2.66
N GLN A 365 -13.97 28.77 1.93
CA GLN A 365 -12.95 28.94 0.91
C GLN A 365 -13.59 29.00 -0.47
N ASP A 366 -13.04 29.83 -1.34
CA ASP A 366 -13.49 29.95 -2.73
C ASP A 366 -12.71 28.96 -3.61
N LEU A 367 -13.41 28.03 -4.24
CA LEU A 367 -12.88 27.10 -5.22
C LEU A 367 -13.70 27.21 -6.51
N ALA A 368 -13.07 27.67 -7.57
CA ALA A 368 -13.73 27.75 -8.87
C ALA A 368 -14.05 26.35 -9.43
N ASP A 369 -15.23 26.18 -10.06
CA ASP A 369 -15.57 24.97 -10.84
C ASP A 369 -14.79 24.96 -12.17
N ASP A 370 -13.49 24.82 -12.03
CA ASP A 370 -12.51 24.73 -13.11
C ASP A 370 -11.55 23.56 -12.82
N PRO A 371 -11.41 22.59 -13.74
CA PRO A 371 -10.55 21.43 -13.55
C PRO A 371 -9.13 21.79 -13.11
N VAL A 372 -8.56 22.88 -13.61
CA VAL A 372 -7.21 23.32 -13.26
C VAL A 372 -7.15 23.84 -11.81
N ALA A 373 -8.15 24.61 -11.38
CA ALA A 373 -8.24 25.11 -10.01
C ALA A 373 -8.46 23.96 -9.01
N ILE A 374 -9.34 23.03 -9.33
CA ILE A 374 -9.61 21.83 -8.51
C ILE A 374 -8.36 20.94 -8.43
N CYS A 375 -7.66 20.70 -9.54
CA CYS A 375 -6.42 19.97 -9.55
C CYS A 375 -5.38 20.63 -8.63
N ARG A 376 -5.21 21.95 -8.70
CA ARG A 376 -4.28 22.66 -7.83
C ARG A 376 -4.68 22.52 -6.36
N CYS A 377 -5.94 22.68 -6.02
CA CYS A 377 -6.47 22.47 -4.67
C CYS A 377 -6.15 21.06 -4.15
N ILE A 378 -6.36 20.02 -4.95
CA ILE A 378 -6.04 18.63 -4.58
C ILE A 378 -4.54 18.49 -4.26
N LEU A 379 -3.65 18.98 -5.13
CA LEU A 379 -2.21 18.83 -4.95
C LEU A 379 -1.67 19.62 -3.75
N ASP A 380 -2.14 20.85 -3.55
CA ASP A 380 -1.81 21.66 -2.36
C ASP A 380 -2.29 20.96 -1.08
N SER A 381 -3.50 20.40 -1.10
CA SER A 381 -4.10 19.68 0.04
C SER A 381 -3.38 18.39 0.37
N LEU A 382 -2.93 17.64 -0.65
CA LEU A 382 -2.11 16.43 -0.46
C LEU A 382 -0.75 16.77 0.15
N ALA A 383 -0.06 17.78 -0.37
CA ALA A 383 1.22 18.22 0.18
C ALA A 383 1.09 18.68 1.65
N LEU A 384 -0.02 19.36 1.98
CA LEU A 384 -0.35 19.76 3.34
C LEU A 384 -0.62 18.55 4.25
N ALA A 385 -1.36 17.56 3.76
CA ALA A 385 -1.63 16.33 4.48
C ALA A 385 -0.33 15.55 4.76
N TYR A 386 0.59 15.48 3.79
CA TYR A 386 1.91 14.84 3.96
C TYR A 386 2.73 15.56 5.04
N ARG A 387 2.82 16.91 4.96
CA ARG A 387 3.47 17.73 6.00
C ARG A 387 2.94 17.39 7.39
N ARG A 388 1.61 17.45 7.57
CA ARG A 388 0.96 17.21 8.86
C ARG A 388 1.25 15.80 9.36
N THR A 389 1.10 14.80 8.50
CA THR A 389 1.33 13.39 8.85
C THR A 389 2.77 13.15 9.26
N ILE A 390 3.76 13.63 8.49
CA ILE A 390 5.19 13.47 8.80
C ILE A 390 5.54 14.13 10.13
N ARG A 391 5.08 15.37 10.37
CA ARG A 391 5.33 16.07 11.64
C ARG A 391 4.75 15.33 12.85
N THR A 392 3.52 14.81 12.68
CA THR A 392 2.86 14.04 13.75
C THR A 392 3.58 12.72 13.98
N ALA A 393 3.97 12.00 12.92
CA ALA A 393 4.75 10.77 13.02
C ALA A 393 6.08 10.99 13.76
N CYS A 394 6.81 12.04 13.40
CA CYS A 394 8.07 12.41 14.04
C CYS A 394 7.88 12.71 15.55
N ALA A 395 6.86 13.50 15.88
CA ALA A 395 6.57 13.84 17.28
C ALA A 395 6.19 12.62 18.13
N LEU A 396 5.35 11.72 17.57
CA LEU A 396 4.89 10.52 18.28
C LEU A 396 6.00 9.46 18.41
N ALA A 397 6.87 9.34 17.41
CA ALA A 397 7.99 8.39 17.40
C ALA A 397 9.25 8.95 18.11
N GLY A 398 9.27 10.23 18.48
CA GLY A 398 10.47 10.88 19.07
C GLY A 398 11.64 10.90 18.08
N ARG A 399 11.39 11.11 16.77
CA ARG A 399 12.37 11.05 15.69
C ARG A 399 12.35 12.36 14.89
N ASP A 400 13.51 12.75 14.39
CA ASP A 400 13.65 13.79 13.37
C ASP A 400 14.01 13.16 12.04
N VAL A 401 13.59 13.82 10.95
CA VAL A 401 13.89 13.41 9.58
C VAL A 401 14.53 14.55 8.81
N SER A 402 15.42 14.21 7.90
CA SER A 402 16.19 15.20 7.11
C SER A 402 15.78 15.20 5.63
N VAL A 403 15.00 14.22 5.19
CA VAL A 403 14.57 14.02 3.79
C VAL A 403 13.24 13.30 3.73
N VAL A 404 12.47 13.57 2.69
CA VAL A 404 11.25 12.81 2.34
C VAL A 404 11.50 12.05 1.04
N HIS A 405 11.24 10.75 1.04
CA HIS A 405 11.27 9.94 -0.18
C HIS A 405 9.84 9.73 -0.69
N ILE A 406 9.58 10.04 -1.97
CA ILE A 406 8.30 9.75 -2.63
C ILE A 406 8.56 8.64 -3.65
N VAL A 407 7.95 7.48 -3.44
CA VAL A 407 8.06 6.31 -4.32
C VAL A 407 6.71 5.94 -4.91
N GLY A 408 6.71 5.07 -5.94
CA GLY A 408 5.50 4.69 -6.66
C GLY A 408 5.11 5.72 -7.73
N GLY A 409 3.98 5.50 -8.43
CA GLY A 409 3.56 6.30 -9.58
C GLY A 409 3.44 7.81 -9.30
N GLY A 410 3.11 8.19 -8.08
CA GLY A 410 2.99 9.60 -7.68
C GLY A 410 4.30 10.38 -7.69
N CYS A 411 5.46 9.73 -7.65
CA CYS A 411 6.75 10.41 -7.76
C CYS A 411 6.97 11.07 -9.14
N GLN A 412 6.20 10.68 -10.15
CA GLN A 412 6.21 11.30 -11.48
C GLN A 412 5.45 12.64 -11.53
N ASN A 413 4.64 12.95 -10.51
CA ASN A 413 3.97 14.23 -10.40
C ASN A 413 4.94 15.29 -9.84
N THR A 414 5.66 15.96 -10.74
CA THR A 414 6.70 16.93 -10.40
C THR A 414 6.18 18.09 -9.54
N LEU A 415 4.93 18.53 -9.78
CA LEU A 415 4.31 19.59 -9.00
C LEU A 415 4.03 19.12 -7.56
N LEU A 416 3.47 17.93 -7.36
CA LEU A 416 3.23 17.37 -6.03
C LEU A 416 4.54 17.17 -5.26
N CYS A 417 5.59 16.68 -5.93
CA CYS A 417 6.91 16.52 -5.32
C CYS A 417 7.50 17.87 -4.86
N GLN A 418 7.43 18.90 -5.70
CA GLN A 418 7.89 20.24 -5.32
C GLN A 418 7.03 20.83 -4.19
N LEU A 419 5.69 20.73 -4.28
CA LEU A 419 4.80 21.20 -3.21
C LEU A 419 5.06 20.47 -1.88
N THR A 420 5.39 19.19 -1.92
CA THR A 420 5.76 18.44 -0.72
C THR A 420 7.06 18.96 -0.11
N ALA A 421 8.07 19.31 -0.93
CA ALA A 421 9.30 19.92 -0.43
C ALA A 421 9.02 21.28 0.23
N GLU A 422 8.21 22.14 -0.41
CA GLU A 422 7.82 23.43 0.18
C GLU A 422 7.01 23.26 1.48
N ALA A 423 6.06 22.32 1.49
CA ALA A 423 5.21 22.08 2.63
C ALA A 423 6.00 21.58 3.83
N THR A 424 6.87 20.60 3.64
CA THR A 424 7.65 19.98 4.72
C THR A 424 8.84 20.82 5.14
N GLY A 425 9.37 21.66 4.24
CA GLY A 425 10.63 22.37 4.41
C GLY A 425 11.85 21.47 4.29
N LEU A 426 11.68 20.25 3.76
CA LEU A 426 12.71 19.23 3.61
C LEU A 426 12.95 18.92 2.13
N PRO A 427 14.16 18.50 1.75
CA PRO A 427 14.37 17.93 0.43
C PRO A 427 13.45 16.73 0.19
N VAL A 428 12.94 16.61 -1.05
CA VAL A 428 12.16 15.46 -1.50
C VAL A 428 12.96 14.73 -2.57
N VAL A 429 13.21 13.44 -2.37
CA VAL A 429 13.79 12.55 -3.37
C VAL A 429 12.67 11.72 -3.97
N ALA A 430 12.36 11.95 -5.24
CA ALA A 430 11.31 11.28 -6.00
C ALA A 430 11.89 10.12 -6.81
N GLY A 431 11.28 8.95 -6.69
CA GLY A 431 11.66 7.69 -7.32
C GLY A 431 12.12 6.63 -6.31
N PRO A 432 12.10 5.37 -6.73
CA PRO A 432 11.69 4.84 -8.04
C PRO A 432 10.15 4.87 -8.27
N ALA A 433 9.74 5.04 -9.52
CA ALA A 433 8.33 4.97 -9.89
C ALA A 433 7.79 3.53 -9.76
N GLU A 434 8.61 2.55 -10.12
CA GLU A 434 8.34 1.12 -9.98
C GLU A 434 8.88 0.58 -8.64
N GLY A 435 8.65 1.34 -7.54
CA GLY A 435 9.23 1.05 -6.23
C GLY A 435 8.83 -0.31 -5.67
N THR A 436 7.56 -0.66 -5.79
CA THR A 436 7.01 -1.95 -5.32
C THR A 436 7.70 -3.11 -6.04
N ALA A 437 7.66 -3.14 -7.37
CA ALA A 437 8.30 -4.20 -8.14
C ALA A 437 9.82 -4.29 -7.89
N LEU A 438 10.51 -3.15 -7.79
CA LEU A 438 11.94 -3.14 -7.50
C LEU A 438 12.24 -3.70 -6.10
N GLY A 439 11.45 -3.34 -5.08
CA GLY A 439 11.63 -3.86 -3.73
C GLY A 439 11.39 -5.36 -3.64
N ASN A 440 10.34 -5.85 -4.32
CA ASN A 440 10.07 -7.27 -4.49
C ASN A 440 11.28 -7.99 -5.11
N LEU A 441 11.82 -7.50 -6.22
CA LEU A 441 13.00 -8.05 -6.89
C LEU A 441 14.26 -8.04 -6.01
N LEU A 442 14.46 -6.99 -5.22
CA LEU A 442 15.59 -6.89 -4.29
C LEU A 442 15.54 -7.97 -3.22
N VAL A 443 14.35 -8.24 -2.67
CA VAL A 443 14.16 -9.32 -1.68
C VAL A 443 14.42 -10.68 -2.31
N GLN A 444 13.89 -10.95 -3.51
CA GLN A 444 14.15 -12.18 -4.26
C GLN A 444 15.64 -12.37 -4.53
N ALA A 445 16.31 -11.34 -5.05
CA ALA A 445 17.74 -11.42 -5.38
C ALA A 445 18.61 -11.70 -4.16
N ARG A 446 18.25 -11.17 -2.99
CA ARG A 446 18.90 -11.49 -1.71
C ARG A 446 18.61 -12.94 -1.30
N ALA A 447 17.38 -13.38 -1.36
CA ALA A 447 16.97 -14.74 -1.01
C ALA A 447 17.68 -15.80 -1.87
N CYS A 448 17.83 -15.53 -3.17
CA CYS A 448 18.53 -16.42 -4.13
C CYS A 448 20.06 -16.21 -4.13
N GLY A 449 20.61 -15.42 -3.22
CA GLY A 449 22.07 -15.21 -3.10
C GLY A 449 22.71 -14.39 -4.23
N ALA A 450 21.92 -13.63 -5.00
CA ALA A 450 22.42 -12.70 -6.02
C ALA A 450 22.89 -11.38 -5.41
N LEU A 451 22.24 -10.97 -4.32
CA LEU A 451 22.63 -9.85 -3.48
C LEU A 451 22.93 -10.35 -2.07
N THR A 452 23.76 -9.63 -1.34
CA THR A 452 24.13 -9.94 0.05
C THR A 452 24.03 -8.69 0.91
N GLY A 453 23.94 -8.88 2.23
CA GLY A 453 23.89 -7.80 3.21
C GLY A 453 22.49 -7.46 3.68
N ASP A 454 22.40 -6.37 4.42
CA ASP A 454 21.19 -5.85 5.03
C ASP A 454 20.36 -4.99 4.07
N ARG A 455 19.28 -4.38 4.58
CA ARG A 455 18.44 -3.45 3.81
C ARG A 455 19.22 -2.25 3.26
N THR A 456 20.32 -1.82 3.93
CA THR A 456 21.19 -0.74 3.41
C THR A 456 21.89 -1.17 2.12
N ALA A 457 22.29 -2.45 2.04
CA ALA A 457 22.87 -2.99 0.81
C ALA A 457 21.82 -3.09 -0.31
N LEU A 458 20.57 -3.49 -0.02
CA LEU A 458 19.49 -3.50 -0.99
C LEU A 458 19.19 -2.08 -1.51
N ARG A 459 19.14 -1.09 -0.63
CA ARG A 459 18.93 0.32 -1.00
C ARG A 459 20.02 0.90 -1.88
N ARG A 460 21.27 0.50 -1.69
CA ARG A 460 22.38 0.87 -2.62
C ARG A 460 22.10 0.35 -4.03
N THR A 461 21.61 -0.88 -4.16
CA THR A 461 21.18 -1.42 -5.45
C THR A 461 19.97 -0.67 -6.00
N ALA A 462 18.99 -0.31 -5.16
CA ALA A 462 17.86 0.52 -5.58
C ALA A 462 18.28 1.88 -6.13
N ILE A 463 19.22 2.56 -5.46
CA ILE A 463 19.76 3.86 -5.89
C ILE A 463 20.35 3.78 -7.30
N VAL A 464 21.23 2.81 -7.56
CA VAL A 464 21.89 2.69 -8.87
C VAL A 464 20.97 2.14 -9.96
N SER A 465 19.83 1.56 -9.56
CA SER A 465 18.81 1.00 -10.48
C SER A 465 17.69 1.99 -10.82
N SER A 466 17.69 3.18 -10.24
CA SER A 466 16.56 4.12 -10.33
C SER A 466 16.98 5.47 -10.87
N ASP A 467 16.09 6.09 -11.64
CA ASP A 467 16.19 7.51 -11.99
C ASP A 467 15.57 8.33 -10.85
N LEU A 468 16.41 9.07 -10.15
CA LEU A 468 16.01 9.85 -8.97
C LEU A 468 16.04 11.34 -9.29
N THR A 469 15.04 12.06 -8.83
CA THR A 469 14.97 13.53 -8.92
C THR A 469 14.84 14.12 -7.53
N THR A 470 15.66 15.12 -7.22
CA THR A 470 15.60 15.82 -5.93
C THR A 470 14.94 17.19 -6.09
N TYR A 471 13.96 17.46 -5.24
CA TYR A 471 13.27 18.74 -5.13
C TYR A 471 13.66 19.41 -3.81
N HIS A 472 14.00 20.70 -3.88
CA HIS A 472 14.40 21.46 -2.70
C HIS A 472 13.32 22.47 -2.32
N PRO A 473 13.13 22.74 -1.00
CA PRO A 473 12.24 23.81 -0.55
C PRO A 473 12.79 25.19 -0.92
N GLY A 474 11.91 26.20 -1.03
CA GLY A 474 12.27 27.58 -1.34
C GLY A 474 12.33 27.90 -2.83
N VAL A 475 11.83 27.02 -3.69
CA VAL A 475 11.71 27.24 -5.15
C VAL A 475 10.41 27.99 -5.48
N LEU A 476 9.32 27.63 -4.82
CA LEU A 476 8.03 28.33 -4.97
C LEU A 476 7.91 29.46 -3.92
N PRO A 477 7.13 30.52 -4.20
CA PRO A 477 6.94 31.63 -3.27
C PRO A 477 5.92 31.25 -2.16
N LEU A 478 6.18 30.16 -1.44
CA LEU A 478 5.33 29.61 -0.39
C LEU A 478 6.19 29.35 0.86
N GLY A 479 6.08 30.24 1.84
CA GLY A 479 6.87 30.13 3.07
C GLY A 479 6.18 29.27 4.15
N PRO A 480 6.90 28.96 5.24
CA PRO A 480 6.35 28.20 6.36
C PRO A 480 5.08 28.78 6.97
N SER A 481 4.94 30.15 6.97
CA SER A 481 3.75 30.86 7.44
C SER A 481 2.52 30.62 6.57
N ASP A 482 2.71 30.49 5.25
CA ASP A 482 1.63 30.25 4.30
C ASP A 482 1.07 28.85 4.49
N TRP A 483 1.95 27.86 4.63
CA TRP A 483 1.56 26.48 4.94
C TRP A 483 0.87 26.36 6.31
N ALA A 484 1.34 27.07 7.33
CA ALA A 484 0.69 27.10 8.64
C ALA A 484 -0.70 27.77 8.58
N ALA A 485 -0.86 28.82 7.77
CA ALA A 485 -2.17 29.45 7.53
C ALA A 485 -3.11 28.51 6.77
N ALA A 486 -2.62 27.81 5.76
CA ALA A 486 -3.35 26.81 5.01
C ALA A 486 -3.82 25.64 5.92
N GLU A 487 -2.94 25.15 6.80
CA GLU A 487 -3.28 24.09 7.75
C GLU A 487 -4.45 24.47 8.66
N ARG A 488 -4.50 25.70 9.16
CA ARG A 488 -5.62 26.19 9.97
C ARG A 488 -6.94 26.26 9.20
N ARG A 489 -6.89 26.54 7.88
CA ARG A 489 -8.11 26.55 7.03
C ARG A 489 -8.60 25.15 6.72
N ALA A 490 -7.69 24.21 6.42
CA ALA A 490 -8.05 22.84 6.09
C ALA A 490 -8.54 22.05 7.32
N TYR A 491 -8.02 22.37 8.52
CA TYR A 491 -8.29 21.62 9.76
C TYR A 491 -8.80 22.55 10.87
N PRO A 492 -9.96 23.20 10.73
CA PRO A 492 -10.48 24.10 11.75
C PRO A 492 -10.74 23.33 13.05
N GLY A 493 -10.13 23.78 14.16
CA GLY A 493 -10.29 23.15 15.48
C GLY A 493 -9.50 21.87 15.74
N LYS A 494 -8.62 21.46 14.80
CA LYS A 494 -7.72 20.28 14.95
C LYS A 494 -6.24 20.72 15.07
N ALA A 495 -5.98 21.91 15.64
CA ALA A 495 -4.62 22.45 15.83
C ALA A 495 -3.90 21.80 17.00
#